data_d63c7d5a2ea1132cab59d427eae568e5
#
_entry.id   d63c7d5a2ea1132cab59d427eae568e5
#
_cell.length_a   1.000
_cell.length_b   1.000
_cell.length_c   1.000
_cell.angle_alpha   90.00
_cell.angle_beta   90.00
_cell.angle_gamma   90.00
#
_symmetry.space_group_name_H-M   'P 1'
#
loop_
_entity.id
_entity.type
_entity.pdbx_description
1 polymer ?
#
loop_
_entity_poly.entity_id
_entity_poly.type
_entity_poly.pdbx_seq_one_letter_code
_entity_poly.pdbx_strand_id
1 'polypeptide(L)'
;GLGDVYKRQTWKDSWRKPCYLFALVAGDLAVVEDSFTTMSGREVALKIYAEHKNIDRCDFAMASLKRAMKWDEERFGLEYDLDLFNIVAVDDFNMGAMENKSLNIFNSRLVLASEESATDATFERIEGVIGHEYFHNYTGNRVTCRDWFQLSLKEGLTVFRDHEFTSDLHSRAVKRIADVRYLRAAQFAEDASPLAHPVRPEAYQKIDNFYTLTVYEKGSELIRMYHTLLGKDGFRKGMDLYFQRHDGQAVTTEDFFAAMSDANSTNIEKLKRWYSQAGTPALNARGAYDADAKTYALTLTQTLPTTNDVKGAAEKKLPQLIPVAVGLLGADGADMVLGEIACEGDAEATLDSTKTTAVCRLTEFTQTFTFKNVPSKPCLLYTS
;
A
#
# COMPACT_ATOMS: atom_id res chain seq x y z
N GLY A 1 40.08 -10.54 -30.97
CA GLY A 1 41.42 -10.45 -30.43
C GLY A 1 41.40 -10.54 -28.92
N LEU A 2 42.45 -11.08 -28.32
CA LEU A 2 42.61 -11.26 -26.86
C LEU A 2 42.56 -9.95 -26.02
N GLY A 3 42.47 -8.78 -26.65
CA GLY A 3 42.45 -7.48 -25.98
C GLY A 3 41.20 -7.18 -25.17
N ASP A 4 40.08 -7.84 -25.42
CA ASP A 4 38.80 -7.59 -24.75
C ASP A 4 38.57 -8.46 -23.50
N VAL A 5 39.41 -9.47 -23.26
CA VAL A 5 39.30 -10.43 -22.15
C VAL A 5 39.62 -9.77 -20.78
N TYR A 6 40.16 -8.58 -20.76
CA TYR A 6 40.63 -7.90 -19.55
C TYR A 6 39.95 -6.56 -19.27
N LYS A 7 38.73 -6.32 -19.78
CA LYS A 7 37.97 -5.12 -19.41
C LYS A 7 37.54 -5.22 -17.96
N ARG A 8 38.00 -4.27 -17.14
CA ARG A 8 37.52 -4.10 -15.75
C ARG A 8 36.54 -2.94 -15.71
N GLN A 9 35.35 -3.19 -15.24
CA GLN A 9 34.36 -2.16 -14.90
C GLN A 9 34.29 -2.01 -13.39
N THR A 10 34.13 -0.77 -12.92
CA THR A 10 33.90 -0.48 -11.51
C THR A 10 32.53 0.18 -11.38
N TRP A 11 31.65 -0.47 -10.61
CA TRP A 11 30.34 0.03 -10.28
C TRP A 11 30.37 0.58 -8.86
N LYS A 12 29.81 1.79 -8.65
CA LYS A 12 29.77 2.43 -7.35
C LYS A 12 28.32 2.79 -7.04
N ASP A 13 27.81 2.29 -5.91
CA ASP A 13 26.58 2.72 -5.29
C ASP A 13 26.90 3.30 -3.93
N SER A 14 26.55 4.57 -3.71
CA SER A 14 26.89 5.32 -2.49
C SER A 14 25.89 5.07 -1.35
N TRP A 15 24.77 4.39 -1.63
CA TRP A 15 23.71 4.18 -0.64
C TRP A 15 23.92 2.88 0.13
N ARG A 16 23.80 2.96 1.45
CA ARG A 16 23.81 1.77 2.32
C ARG A 16 22.58 0.94 2.06
N LYS A 17 22.75 -0.37 1.90
CA LYS A 17 21.66 -1.33 1.66
C LYS A 17 22.03 -2.72 2.18
N PRO A 18 21.02 -3.56 2.54
CA PRO A 18 21.25 -4.95 2.86
C PRO A 18 21.69 -5.75 1.62
N CYS A 19 22.40 -6.85 1.86
CA CYS A 19 23.00 -7.66 0.79
C CYS A 19 21.98 -8.32 -0.16
N TYR A 20 20.74 -8.55 0.28
CA TYR A 20 19.71 -9.14 -0.56
C TYR A 20 19.29 -8.26 -1.74
N LEU A 21 19.57 -6.95 -1.68
CA LEU A 21 19.32 -6.01 -2.77
C LEU A 21 20.40 -6.04 -3.87
N PHE A 22 21.51 -6.72 -3.63
CA PHE A 22 22.54 -6.91 -4.66
C PHE A 22 22.08 -7.94 -5.70
N ALA A 23 22.26 -7.61 -6.99
CA ALA A 23 22.05 -8.53 -8.09
C ALA A 23 23.20 -8.45 -9.08
N LEU A 24 23.49 -9.56 -9.75
CA LEU A 24 24.42 -9.66 -10.85
C LEU A 24 23.74 -10.45 -11.99
N VAL A 25 23.67 -9.85 -13.15
CA VAL A 25 23.15 -10.49 -14.36
C VAL A 25 24.25 -10.55 -15.41
N ALA A 26 24.42 -11.69 -16.03
CA ALA A 26 25.33 -11.90 -17.14
C ALA A 26 24.66 -12.75 -18.21
N GLY A 27 24.70 -12.31 -19.46
CA GLY A 27 24.08 -13.00 -20.59
C GLY A 27 24.21 -12.21 -21.88
N ASP A 28 23.84 -12.83 -22.96
CA ASP A 28 23.70 -12.18 -24.28
C ASP A 28 22.27 -11.62 -24.40
N LEU A 29 22.11 -10.37 -23.99
CA LEU A 29 20.82 -9.67 -23.92
C LEU A 29 20.84 -8.46 -24.86
N ALA A 30 19.71 -8.22 -25.52
CA ALA A 30 19.43 -6.95 -26.18
C ALA A 30 19.00 -5.89 -25.14
N VAL A 31 19.12 -4.61 -25.50
CA VAL A 31 18.78 -3.49 -24.59
C VAL A 31 17.93 -2.45 -25.32
N VAL A 32 16.88 -1.97 -24.64
CA VAL A 32 16.19 -0.71 -24.96
C VAL A 32 16.74 0.36 -24.01
N GLU A 33 17.15 1.49 -24.57
CA GLU A 33 17.71 2.61 -23.83
C GLU A 33 16.83 3.85 -23.99
N ASP A 34 16.66 4.60 -22.89
CA ASP A 34 15.96 5.88 -22.83
C ASP A 34 16.53 6.70 -21.68
N SER A 35 15.98 7.87 -21.43
CA SER A 35 16.35 8.71 -20.28
C SER A 35 15.15 9.36 -19.64
N PHE A 36 15.33 9.79 -18.39
CA PHE A 36 14.37 10.58 -17.63
C PHE A 36 15.08 11.77 -17.01
N THR A 37 14.53 12.97 -17.23
CA THR A 37 15.02 14.19 -16.56
C THR A 37 14.24 14.39 -15.28
N THR A 38 14.92 14.34 -14.14
CA THR A 38 14.32 14.49 -12.81
C THR A 38 13.86 15.93 -12.56
N MET A 39 13.07 16.15 -11.51
CA MET A 39 12.58 17.49 -11.15
C MET A 39 13.70 18.48 -10.81
N SER A 40 14.89 18.01 -10.38
CA SER A 40 16.08 18.86 -10.19
C SER A 40 16.87 19.11 -11.47
N GLY A 41 16.46 18.53 -12.60
CA GLY A 41 17.12 18.66 -13.90
C GLY A 41 18.26 17.67 -14.15
N ARG A 42 18.42 16.65 -13.31
CA ARG A 42 19.41 15.60 -13.49
C ARG A 42 18.89 14.55 -14.49
N GLU A 43 19.74 14.11 -15.40
CA GLU A 43 19.40 13.06 -16.36
C GLU A 43 19.74 11.69 -15.80
N VAL A 44 18.78 10.77 -15.86
CA VAL A 44 18.90 9.36 -15.46
C VAL A 44 18.80 8.50 -16.70
N ALA A 45 19.81 7.68 -16.96
CA ALA A 45 19.79 6.69 -18.04
C ALA A 45 18.87 5.53 -17.62
N LEU A 46 17.96 5.12 -18.51
CA LEU A 46 17.03 4.01 -18.31
C LEU A 46 17.34 2.90 -19.29
N LYS A 47 17.45 1.66 -18.80
CA LYS A 47 17.77 0.50 -19.64
C LYS A 47 16.89 -0.69 -19.29
N ILE A 48 16.29 -1.30 -20.31
CA ILE A 48 15.57 -2.56 -20.18
C ILE A 48 16.28 -3.61 -21.00
N TYR A 49 16.72 -4.67 -20.34
CA TYR A 49 17.38 -5.81 -20.95
C TYR A 49 16.41 -6.97 -21.10
N ALA A 50 16.39 -7.57 -22.29
CA ALA A 50 15.58 -8.74 -22.58
C ALA A 50 16.31 -9.63 -23.59
N GLU A 51 15.85 -10.88 -23.77
CA GLU A 51 16.32 -11.71 -24.85
C GLU A 51 16.06 -11.05 -26.23
N HIS A 52 16.95 -11.24 -27.19
CA HIS A 52 16.88 -10.61 -28.53
C HIS A 52 15.51 -10.76 -29.20
N LYS A 53 14.86 -11.94 -29.05
CA LYS A 53 13.52 -12.22 -29.61
C LYS A 53 12.38 -11.42 -29.01
N ASN A 54 12.62 -10.72 -27.88
CA ASN A 54 11.59 -10.08 -27.03
C ASN A 54 11.76 -8.58 -26.92
N ILE A 55 12.81 -8.01 -27.50
CA ILE A 55 13.21 -6.63 -27.27
C ILE A 55 12.17 -5.60 -27.76
N ASP A 56 11.45 -5.94 -28.83
CA ASP A 56 10.38 -5.12 -29.42
C ASP A 56 9.10 -5.02 -28.57
N ARG A 57 9.05 -5.73 -27.44
CA ARG A 57 7.91 -5.74 -26.51
C ARG A 57 8.17 -5.03 -25.19
N CYS A 58 9.24 -4.23 -25.11
CA CYS A 58 9.67 -3.54 -23.89
C CYS A 58 9.17 -2.09 -23.77
N ASP A 59 8.65 -1.50 -24.85
CA ASP A 59 8.34 -0.06 -24.92
C ASP A 59 7.31 0.39 -23.88
N PHE A 60 6.28 -0.44 -23.65
CA PHE A 60 5.27 -0.10 -22.64
C PHE A 60 5.84 -0.09 -21.22
N ALA A 61 6.73 -1.03 -20.89
CA ALA A 61 7.42 -1.06 -19.60
C ALA A 61 8.34 0.16 -19.42
N MET A 62 9.04 0.60 -20.45
CA MET A 62 9.86 1.82 -20.43
C MET A 62 8.99 3.06 -20.18
N ALA A 63 7.88 3.18 -20.90
CA ALA A 63 6.93 4.28 -20.70
C ALA A 63 6.31 4.26 -19.28
N SER A 64 6.02 3.07 -18.74
CA SER A 64 5.50 2.88 -17.39
C SER A 64 6.51 3.30 -16.32
N LEU A 65 7.79 2.97 -16.50
CA LEU A 65 8.86 3.41 -15.61
C LEU A 65 8.94 4.95 -15.55
N LYS A 66 8.91 5.61 -16.70
CA LYS A 66 8.94 7.09 -16.76
C LYS A 66 7.72 7.71 -16.07
N ARG A 67 6.53 7.10 -16.21
CA ARG A 67 5.32 7.55 -15.48
C ARG A 67 5.46 7.36 -13.97
N ALA A 68 6.02 6.24 -13.53
CA ALA A 68 6.25 5.96 -12.12
C ALA A 68 7.25 6.97 -11.50
N MET A 69 8.37 7.24 -12.18
CA MET A 69 9.35 8.24 -11.76
C MET A 69 8.71 9.63 -11.60
N LYS A 70 7.96 10.06 -12.61
CA LYS A 70 7.27 11.36 -12.58
C LYS A 70 6.23 11.43 -11.45
N TRP A 71 5.42 10.39 -11.29
CA TRP A 71 4.39 10.34 -10.24
C TRP A 71 4.99 10.41 -8.83
N ASP A 72 6.11 9.73 -8.60
CA ASP A 72 6.77 9.74 -7.30
C ASP A 72 7.33 11.12 -6.93
N GLU A 73 7.90 11.82 -7.92
CA GLU A 73 8.33 13.21 -7.76
C GLU A 73 7.14 14.14 -7.47
N GLU A 74 6.05 14.04 -8.23
CA GLU A 74 4.87 14.90 -8.07
C GLU A 74 4.09 14.61 -6.78
N ARG A 75 3.95 13.33 -6.43
CA ARG A 75 3.12 12.88 -5.32
C ARG A 75 3.83 12.94 -3.97
N PHE A 76 5.13 12.59 -3.93
CA PHE A 76 5.91 12.47 -2.70
C PHE A 76 7.17 13.34 -2.67
N GLY A 77 7.52 14.00 -3.77
CA GLY A 77 8.76 14.78 -3.87
C GLY A 77 10.02 13.90 -3.85
N LEU A 78 9.89 12.64 -4.27
CA LEU A 78 10.94 11.64 -4.22
C LEU A 78 11.60 11.50 -5.60
N GLU A 79 12.80 12.00 -5.72
CA GLU A 79 13.61 11.94 -6.93
C GLU A 79 14.48 10.68 -6.93
N TYR A 80 14.63 10.01 -8.08
CA TYR A 80 15.54 8.87 -8.17
C TYR A 80 16.98 9.28 -7.87
N ASP A 81 17.71 8.49 -7.13
CA ASP A 81 18.94 8.84 -6.44
C ASP A 81 20.24 8.39 -7.10
N LEU A 82 20.18 7.72 -8.25
CA LEU A 82 21.31 7.28 -9.06
C LEU A 82 21.16 7.78 -10.50
N ASP A 83 22.25 7.70 -11.30
CA ASP A 83 22.27 8.17 -12.69
C ASP A 83 21.86 7.09 -13.69
N LEU A 84 21.58 5.86 -13.22
CA LEU A 84 21.23 4.73 -14.04
C LEU A 84 20.19 3.86 -13.35
N PHE A 85 19.13 3.49 -14.09
CA PHE A 85 18.14 2.50 -13.68
C PHE A 85 18.05 1.40 -14.71
N ASN A 86 18.19 0.15 -14.27
CA ASN A 86 18.14 -1.03 -15.12
C ASN A 86 16.97 -1.93 -14.74
N ILE A 87 16.33 -2.51 -15.74
CA ILE A 87 15.37 -3.61 -15.62
C ILE A 87 15.90 -4.77 -16.45
N VAL A 88 15.82 -5.98 -15.92
CA VAL A 88 16.12 -7.20 -16.66
C VAL A 88 14.90 -8.12 -16.67
N ALA A 89 14.38 -8.43 -17.86
CA ALA A 89 13.31 -9.39 -18.05
C ALA A 89 13.87 -10.79 -18.23
N VAL A 90 13.47 -11.73 -17.37
CA VAL A 90 13.89 -13.14 -17.42
C VAL A 90 12.68 -14.07 -17.47
N ASP A 91 12.78 -15.14 -18.26
CA ASP A 91 11.68 -16.10 -18.43
C ASP A 91 11.56 -17.04 -17.24
N ASP A 92 12.69 -17.53 -16.73
CA ASP A 92 12.76 -18.45 -15.58
C ASP A 92 12.95 -17.68 -14.26
N PHE A 93 11.89 -17.05 -13.79
CA PHE A 93 11.88 -16.31 -12.52
C PHE A 93 10.74 -16.79 -11.63
N ASN A 94 11.06 -17.20 -10.41
CA ASN A 94 10.10 -17.82 -9.49
C ASN A 94 9.09 -16.83 -8.88
N MET A 95 9.41 -15.53 -8.91
CA MET A 95 8.59 -14.45 -8.35
C MET A 95 8.02 -13.57 -9.49
N GLY A 96 7.31 -12.52 -9.13
CA GLY A 96 6.86 -11.50 -10.08
C GLY A 96 8.01 -10.60 -10.51
N ALA A 97 8.61 -9.91 -9.56
CA ALA A 97 9.77 -9.05 -9.75
C ALA A 97 10.55 -8.91 -8.43
N MET A 98 11.66 -8.16 -8.48
CA MET A 98 12.53 -7.90 -7.33
C MET A 98 13.17 -6.51 -7.48
N GLU A 99 13.13 -5.75 -6.43
CA GLU A 99 13.57 -4.35 -6.33
C GLU A 99 15.08 -4.16 -6.17
N ASN A 100 15.93 -5.08 -6.62
CA ASN A 100 17.38 -4.96 -6.53
C ASN A 100 17.84 -3.56 -6.94
N LYS A 101 18.62 -2.90 -6.08
CA LYS A 101 18.96 -1.47 -6.24
C LYS A 101 19.59 -1.19 -7.59
N SER A 102 18.96 -0.31 -8.38
CA SER A 102 19.39 0.08 -9.73
C SER A 102 19.40 -1.05 -10.80
N LEU A 103 19.03 -2.27 -10.44
CA LEU A 103 18.99 -3.42 -11.35
C LEU A 103 17.83 -4.33 -10.95
N ASN A 104 16.61 -3.89 -11.22
CA ASN A 104 15.41 -4.67 -10.92
C ASN A 104 15.32 -5.88 -11.85
N ILE A 105 14.98 -7.04 -11.29
CA ILE A 105 14.80 -8.28 -12.07
C ILE A 105 13.32 -8.62 -12.11
N PHE A 106 12.79 -8.86 -13.30
CA PHE A 106 11.38 -9.12 -13.55
C PHE A 106 11.17 -10.46 -14.24
N ASN A 107 10.12 -11.17 -13.85
CA ASN A 107 9.54 -12.17 -14.72
C ASN A 107 9.13 -11.48 -16.04
N SER A 108 9.51 -12.03 -17.18
CA SER A 108 9.29 -11.42 -18.50
C SER A 108 7.82 -11.07 -18.77
N ARG A 109 6.86 -11.85 -18.24
CA ARG A 109 5.42 -11.58 -18.35
C ARG A 109 4.97 -10.26 -17.72
N LEU A 110 5.82 -9.61 -16.90
CA LEU A 110 5.56 -8.33 -16.23
C LEU A 110 6.36 -7.17 -16.85
N VAL A 111 6.99 -7.42 -18.00
CA VAL A 111 7.70 -6.41 -18.81
C VAL A 111 7.21 -6.43 -20.24
N LEU A 112 7.05 -7.64 -20.80
CA LEU A 112 6.81 -7.83 -22.23
C LEU A 112 5.34 -7.75 -22.59
N ALA A 113 4.98 -6.80 -23.44
CA ALA A 113 3.63 -6.67 -23.99
C ALA A 113 3.69 -6.20 -25.44
N SER A 114 2.76 -6.69 -26.28
CA SER A 114 2.47 -6.15 -27.60
C SER A 114 0.96 -5.92 -27.73
N GLU A 115 0.56 -4.96 -28.55
CA GLU A 115 -0.85 -4.68 -28.82
C GLU A 115 -1.60 -5.89 -29.42
N GLU A 116 -0.88 -6.79 -30.10
CA GLU A 116 -1.46 -7.98 -30.72
C GLU A 116 -1.82 -9.08 -29.71
N SER A 117 -1.11 -9.18 -28.59
CA SER A 117 -1.20 -10.32 -27.66
C SER A 117 -1.58 -9.96 -26.23
N ALA A 118 -1.41 -8.70 -25.81
CA ALA A 118 -1.72 -8.26 -24.46
C ALA A 118 -3.15 -7.71 -24.35
N THR A 119 -3.78 -7.94 -23.19
CA THR A 119 -5.06 -7.34 -22.84
C THR A 119 -4.84 -6.05 -22.03
N ASP A 120 -5.89 -5.21 -21.87
CA ASP A 120 -5.83 -4.03 -21.01
C ASP A 120 -5.38 -4.40 -19.58
N ALA A 121 -5.88 -5.52 -19.05
CA ALA A 121 -5.47 -6.02 -17.73
C ALA A 121 -3.97 -6.40 -17.68
N THR A 122 -3.39 -6.86 -18.80
CA THR A 122 -1.95 -7.13 -18.89
C THR A 122 -1.15 -5.83 -18.83
N PHE A 123 -1.56 -4.81 -19.58
CA PHE A 123 -0.92 -3.50 -19.57
C PHE A 123 -1.01 -2.83 -18.19
N GLU A 124 -2.19 -2.80 -17.57
CA GLU A 124 -2.37 -2.26 -16.22
C GLU A 124 -1.48 -2.98 -15.19
N ARG A 125 -1.38 -4.31 -15.29
CA ARG A 125 -0.54 -5.09 -14.40
C ARG A 125 0.95 -4.81 -14.58
N ILE A 126 1.43 -4.71 -15.81
CA ILE A 126 2.84 -4.35 -16.11
C ILE A 126 3.13 -2.96 -15.52
N GLU A 127 2.29 -1.97 -15.78
CA GLU A 127 2.46 -0.62 -15.25
C GLU A 127 2.49 -0.60 -13.71
N GLY A 128 1.56 -1.30 -13.07
CA GLY A 128 1.49 -1.39 -11.61
C GLY A 128 2.73 -2.03 -11.00
N VAL A 129 3.23 -3.14 -11.56
CA VAL A 129 4.43 -3.83 -11.03
C VAL A 129 5.72 -3.06 -11.34
N ILE A 130 5.85 -2.43 -12.50
CA ILE A 130 6.96 -1.51 -12.78
C ILE A 130 6.98 -0.37 -11.75
N GLY A 131 5.82 0.20 -11.44
CA GLY A 131 5.69 1.21 -10.39
C GLY A 131 6.06 0.67 -9.01
N HIS A 132 5.57 -0.51 -8.64
CA HIS A 132 5.87 -1.17 -7.37
C HIS A 132 7.37 -1.31 -7.14
N GLU A 133 8.11 -1.91 -8.07
CA GLU A 133 9.55 -2.11 -7.94
C GLU A 133 10.32 -0.78 -7.93
N TYR A 134 9.87 0.20 -8.73
CA TYR A 134 10.46 1.53 -8.68
C TYR A 134 10.25 2.22 -7.32
N PHE A 135 9.03 2.15 -6.76
CA PHE A 135 8.71 2.79 -5.47
C PHE A 135 9.47 2.19 -4.30
N HIS A 136 9.86 0.93 -4.40
CA HIS A 136 10.78 0.31 -3.43
C HIS A 136 12.11 1.06 -3.31
N ASN A 137 12.51 1.88 -4.29
CA ASN A 137 13.74 2.66 -4.19
C ASN A 137 13.82 3.45 -2.88
N TYR A 138 12.70 4.02 -2.43
CA TYR A 138 12.59 4.70 -1.13
C TYR A 138 11.96 3.80 -0.07
N THR A 139 10.85 3.12 -0.37
CA THR A 139 10.14 2.28 0.59
C THR A 139 10.61 0.81 0.51
N GLY A 140 11.80 0.57 1.02
CA GLY A 140 12.46 -0.74 1.04
C GLY A 140 13.98 -0.66 0.86
N ASN A 141 14.48 0.21 -0.04
CA ASN A 141 15.89 0.34 -0.34
C ASN A 141 16.56 1.47 0.46
N ARG A 142 16.10 2.72 0.29
CA ARG A 142 16.62 3.87 1.05
C ARG A 142 16.26 3.78 2.52
N VAL A 143 15.00 3.51 2.83
CA VAL A 143 14.54 3.13 4.16
C VAL A 143 14.22 1.65 4.11
N THR A 144 15.05 0.83 4.76
CA THR A 144 14.95 -0.63 4.69
C THR A 144 14.40 -1.25 5.98
N CYS A 145 13.98 -2.50 5.92
CA CYS A 145 13.49 -3.24 7.08
C CYS A 145 14.66 -3.68 7.97
N ARG A 146 14.53 -3.47 9.29
CA ARG A 146 15.53 -3.91 10.27
C ARG A 146 15.69 -5.44 10.28
N ASP A 147 14.60 -6.14 10.11
CA ASP A 147 14.52 -7.60 10.10
C ASP A 147 13.32 -8.05 9.25
N TRP A 148 13.21 -9.35 8.96
CA TRP A 148 12.16 -9.90 8.12
C TRP A 148 10.75 -9.84 8.73
N PHE A 149 10.61 -9.69 10.05
CA PHE A 149 9.29 -9.47 10.67
C PHE A 149 8.67 -8.14 10.28
N GLN A 150 9.49 -7.18 9.84
CA GLN A 150 9.05 -5.87 9.38
C GLN A 150 8.66 -5.84 7.90
N LEU A 151 8.59 -6.98 7.21
CA LEU A 151 8.47 -7.05 5.75
C LEU A 151 7.29 -6.21 5.20
N SER A 152 6.14 -6.19 5.89
CA SER A 152 4.98 -5.37 5.49
C SER A 152 5.27 -3.87 5.50
N LEU A 153 6.29 -3.42 6.25
CA LEU A 153 6.71 -2.02 6.23
C LEU A 153 7.16 -1.57 4.84
N LYS A 154 7.81 -2.45 4.08
CA LYS A 154 8.14 -2.15 2.68
C LYS A 154 7.05 -2.63 1.73
N GLU A 155 6.56 -3.85 1.86
CA GLU A 155 5.62 -4.43 0.90
C GLU A 155 4.23 -3.81 1.01
N GLY A 156 3.64 -3.74 2.21
CA GLY A 156 2.33 -3.12 2.39
C GLY A 156 2.31 -1.64 2.01
N LEU A 157 3.38 -0.90 2.36
CA LEU A 157 3.51 0.52 1.98
C LEU A 157 3.69 0.68 0.47
N THR A 158 4.47 -0.18 -0.18
CA THR A 158 4.70 -0.10 -1.62
C THR A 158 3.49 -0.56 -2.42
N VAL A 159 2.75 -1.60 -1.99
CA VAL A 159 1.45 -1.98 -2.59
C VAL A 159 0.43 -0.83 -2.47
N PHE A 160 0.36 -0.15 -1.32
CA PHE A 160 -0.47 1.04 -1.21
C PHE A 160 -0.08 2.12 -2.22
N ARG A 161 1.22 2.34 -2.44
CA ARG A 161 1.72 3.35 -3.38
C ARG A 161 1.44 2.97 -4.84
N ASP A 162 1.60 1.71 -5.23
CA ASP A 162 1.29 1.26 -6.58
C ASP A 162 -0.22 1.28 -6.87
N HIS A 163 -1.07 0.96 -5.88
CA HIS A 163 -2.52 1.12 -5.98
C HIS A 163 -2.92 2.60 -6.16
N GLU A 164 -2.29 3.53 -5.44
CA GLU A 164 -2.53 4.96 -5.61
C GLU A 164 -2.01 5.47 -6.96
N PHE A 165 -0.86 4.98 -7.42
CA PHE A 165 -0.31 5.26 -8.74
C PHE A 165 -1.26 4.85 -9.87
N THR A 166 -1.70 3.60 -9.88
CA THR A 166 -2.67 3.10 -10.86
C THR A 166 -3.99 3.88 -10.77
N SER A 167 -4.45 4.21 -9.54
CA SER A 167 -5.67 5.00 -9.34
C SER A 167 -5.57 6.43 -9.87
N ASP A 168 -4.41 7.06 -9.76
CA ASP A 168 -4.18 8.44 -10.24
C ASP A 168 -4.00 8.48 -11.76
N LEU A 169 -3.48 7.42 -12.38
CA LEU A 169 -3.32 7.34 -13.84
C LEU A 169 -4.61 6.93 -14.57
N HIS A 170 -5.46 6.14 -13.91
CA HIS A 170 -6.66 5.55 -14.51
C HIS A 170 -7.92 5.92 -13.73
N SER A 171 -8.80 4.95 -13.48
CA SER A 171 -10.03 5.15 -12.72
C SER A 171 -9.89 4.67 -11.28
N ARG A 172 -9.84 5.60 -10.34
CA ARG A 172 -9.77 5.32 -8.90
C ARG A 172 -10.89 4.40 -8.42
N ALA A 173 -12.11 4.60 -8.90
CA ALA A 173 -13.25 3.76 -8.50
C ALA A 173 -13.13 2.34 -9.04
N VAL A 174 -12.74 2.17 -10.30
CA VAL A 174 -12.56 0.85 -10.93
C VAL A 174 -11.41 0.10 -10.26
N LYS A 175 -10.27 0.77 -10.06
CA LYS A 175 -9.11 0.19 -9.36
C LYS A 175 -9.51 -0.28 -7.96
N ARG A 176 -10.17 0.57 -7.16
CA ARG A 176 -10.58 0.22 -5.81
C ARG A 176 -11.53 -0.98 -5.77
N ILE A 177 -12.48 -1.07 -6.70
CA ILE A 177 -13.38 -2.22 -6.81
C ILE A 177 -12.59 -3.51 -7.12
N ALA A 178 -11.62 -3.44 -8.02
CA ALA A 178 -10.76 -4.58 -8.35
C ALA A 178 -9.92 -5.04 -7.16
N ASP A 179 -9.28 -4.10 -6.44
CA ASP A 179 -8.47 -4.38 -5.26
C ASP A 179 -9.29 -5.02 -4.14
N VAL A 180 -10.47 -4.47 -3.85
CA VAL A 180 -11.38 -5.04 -2.82
C VAL A 180 -11.86 -6.44 -3.22
N ARG A 181 -12.16 -6.68 -4.49
CA ARG A 181 -12.53 -8.01 -4.96
C ARG A 181 -11.40 -9.02 -4.77
N TYR A 182 -10.17 -8.64 -5.11
CA TYR A 182 -8.99 -9.48 -4.91
C TYR A 182 -8.73 -9.74 -3.43
N LEU A 183 -8.71 -8.69 -2.59
CA LEU A 183 -8.56 -8.79 -1.15
C LEU A 183 -9.57 -9.79 -0.54
N ARG A 184 -10.85 -9.64 -0.86
CA ARG A 184 -11.92 -10.50 -0.33
C ARG A 184 -11.85 -11.93 -0.84
N ALA A 185 -11.49 -12.14 -2.11
CA ALA A 185 -11.42 -13.48 -2.68
C ALA A 185 -10.22 -14.28 -2.23
N ALA A 186 -9.08 -13.62 -2.01
CA ALA A 186 -7.79 -14.29 -1.76
C ALA A 186 -7.29 -14.07 -0.32
N GLN A 187 -7.12 -12.81 0.13
CA GLN A 187 -6.55 -12.53 1.43
C GLN A 187 -7.52 -12.88 2.59
N PHE A 188 -8.82 -12.64 2.45
CA PHE A 188 -9.78 -13.05 3.49
C PHE A 188 -9.80 -14.57 3.66
N ALA A 189 -9.61 -15.33 2.57
CA ALA A 189 -9.48 -16.79 2.63
C ALA A 189 -8.22 -17.21 3.39
N GLU A 190 -7.07 -16.56 3.15
CA GLU A 190 -5.84 -16.78 3.91
C GLU A 190 -6.04 -16.47 5.38
N ASP A 191 -6.66 -15.33 5.71
CA ASP A 191 -6.87 -14.84 7.08
C ASP A 191 -7.90 -15.67 7.88
N ALA A 192 -8.75 -16.43 7.18
CA ALA A 192 -9.71 -17.37 7.78
C ALA A 192 -9.19 -18.82 7.85
N SER A 193 -8.01 -19.09 7.32
CA SER A 193 -7.41 -20.44 7.26
C SER A 193 -6.60 -20.77 8.52
N PRO A 194 -6.20 -22.03 8.70
CA PRO A 194 -5.24 -22.42 9.74
C PRO A 194 -3.87 -21.73 9.63
N LEU A 195 -3.57 -21.12 8.48
CA LEU A 195 -2.34 -20.37 8.22
C LEU A 195 -2.48 -18.87 8.51
N ALA A 196 -3.60 -18.45 9.09
CA ALA A 196 -3.81 -17.04 9.48
C ALA A 196 -2.68 -16.55 10.38
N HIS A 197 -2.15 -15.38 10.07
CA HIS A 197 -1.05 -14.74 10.78
C HIS A 197 -1.23 -13.22 10.77
N PRO A 198 -0.63 -12.49 11.71
CA PRO A 198 -0.70 -11.04 11.72
C PRO A 198 0.12 -10.42 10.57
N VAL A 199 -0.16 -9.16 10.26
CA VAL A 199 0.59 -8.37 9.26
C VAL A 199 2.08 -8.29 9.58
N ARG A 200 2.42 -8.28 10.88
CA ARG A 200 3.77 -8.42 11.40
C ARG A 200 3.89 -9.78 12.12
N PRO A 201 4.25 -10.86 11.42
CA PRO A 201 4.42 -12.18 12.03
C PRO A 201 5.53 -12.17 13.09
N GLU A 202 5.40 -13.04 14.09
CA GLU A 202 6.39 -13.16 15.18
C GLU A 202 7.28 -14.40 15.06
N ALA A 203 6.95 -15.32 14.13
CA ALA A 203 7.70 -16.55 13.90
C ALA A 203 7.62 -16.98 12.43
N TYR A 204 8.62 -17.73 11.97
CA TYR A 204 8.65 -18.34 10.65
C TYR A 204 9.46 -19.66 10.68
N GLN A 205 9.19 -20.53 9.71
CA GLN A 205 10.02 -21.71 9.46
C GLN A 205 11.04 -21.46 8.33
N LYS A 206 10.61 -20.75 7.30
CA LYS A 206 11.44 -20.27 6.19
C LYS A 206 11.11 -18.81 5.91
N ILE A 207 12.09 -18.03 5.47
CA ILE A 207 11.91 -16.62 5.11
C ILE A 207 10.85 -16.44 4.02
N ASP A 208 10.78 -17.35 3.05
CA ASP A 208 9.79 -17.35 1.97
C ASP A 208 8.34 -17.35 2.49
N ASN A 209 8.10 -17.82 3.71
CA ASN A 209 6.76 -17.85 4.31
C ASN A 209 6.23 -16.48 4.70
N PHE A 210 7.05 -15.43 4.69
CA PHE A 210 6.62 -14.05 4.93
C PHE A 210 5.94 -13.40 3.71
N TYR A 211 6.19 -13.91 2.50
CA TYR A 211 5.66 -13.32 1.26
C TYR A 211 4.21 -13.79 1.02
N THR A 212 3.28 -13.23 1.81
CA THR A 212 1.87 -13.63 1.87
C THR A 212 0.95 -12.49 1.48
N LEU A 213 -0.29 -12.83 1.11
CA LEU A 213 -1.32 -11.83 0.85
C LEU A 213 -1.63 -10.96 2.08
N THR A 214 -1.48 -11.52 3.27
CA THR A 214 -1.64 -10.76 4.52
C THR A 214 -0.56 -9.68 4.67
N VAL A 215 0.70 -10.00 4.41
CA VAL A 215 1.81 -9.05 4.51
C VAL A 215 1.70 -7.96 3.44
N TYR A 216 1.31 -8.30 2.21
CA TYR A 216 1.18 -7.41 1.06
C TYR A 216 -0.15 -6.65 1.07
N GLU A 217 -1.25 -7.36 0.85
CA GLU A 217 -2.56 -6.76 0.59
C GLU A 217 -3.23 -6.22 1.88
N LYS A 218 -3.29 -7.02 2.95
CA LYS A 218 -3.79 -6.52 4.24
C LYS A 218 -2.85 -5.46 4.80
N GLY A 219 -1.53 -5.59 4.59
CA GLY A 219 -0.55 -4.55 4.90
C GLY A 219 -0.87 -3.24 4.19
N SER A 220 -1.20 -3.27 2.90
CA SER A 220 -1.57 -2.07 2.15
C SER A 220 -2.88 -1.45 2.65
N GLU A 221 -3.86 -2.27 3.05
CA GLU A 221 -5.10 -1.78 3.65
C GLU A 221 -4.86 -1.12 5.02
N LEU A 222 -3.90 -1.61 5.79
CA LEU A 222 -3.47 -0.93 7.02
C LEU A 222 -2.87 0.45 6.72
N ILE A 223 -2.04 0.57 5.69
CA ILE A 223 -1.54 1.88 5.23
C ILE A 223 -2.69 2.77 4.75
N ARG A 224 -3.67 2.20 4.06
CA ARG A 224 -4.89 2.94 3.66
C ARG A 224 -5.68 3.45 4.86
N MET A 225 -5.72 2.73 5.98
CA MET A 225 -6.34 3.23 7.22
C MET A 225 -5.60 4.45 7.77
N TYR A 226 -4.25 4.47 7.75
CA TYR A 226 -3.51 5.71 8.07
C TYR A 226 -3.92 6.86 7.16
N HIS A 227 -3.97 6.61 5.85
CA HIS A 227 -4.36 7.64 4.87
C HIS A 227 -5.79 8.15 5.12
N THR A 228 -6.74 7.27 5.45
CA THR A 228 -8.13 7.65 5.77
C THR A 228 -8.24 8.46 7.05
N LEU A 229 -7.53 8.05 8.11
CA LEU A 229 -7.58 8.71 9.42
C LEU A 229 -6.88 10.07 9.45
N LEU A 230 -5.78 10.21 8.71
CA LEU A 230 -4.95 11.42 8.69
C LEU A 230 -5.34 12.37 7.55
N GLY A 231 -6.09 11.87 6.57
CA GLY A 231 -6.34 12.59 5.32
C GLY A 231 -5.09 12.66 4.44
N LYS A 232 -5.27 13.10 3.19
CA LYS A 232 -4.20 13.16 2.18
C LYS A 232 -2.99 13.99 2.65
N ASP A 233 -3.24 15.17 3.21
CA ASP A 233 -2.18 16.08 3.63
C ASP A 233 -1.48 15.59 4.91
N GLY A 234 -2.23 15.03 5.84
CA GLY A 234 -1.66 14.45 7.07
C GLY A 234 -0.81 13.22 6.77
N PHE A 235 -1.25 12.35 5.86
CA PHE A 235 -0.47 11.21 5.41
C PHE A 235 0.82 11.66 4.71
N ARG A 236 0.76 12.68 3.84
CA ARG A 236 1.94 13.25 3.19
C ARG A 236 2.94 13.81 4.22
N LYS A 237 2.49 14.56 5.22
CA LYS A 237 3.36 15.05 6.31
C LYS A 237 4.04 13.90 7.07
N GLY A 238 3.28 12.82 7.33
CA GLY A 238 3.82 11.62 7.96
C GLY A 238 4.90 10.95 7.12
N MET A 239 4.68 10.82 5.81
CA MET A 239 5.67 10.27 4.86
C MET A 239 6.92 11.13 4.79
N ASP A 240 6.78 12.46 4.70
CA ASP A 240 7.91 13.39 4.67
C ASP A 240 8.76 13.25 5.95
N LEU A 241 8.11 13.18 7.12
CA LEU A 241 8.80 13.00 8.39
C LEU A 241 9.47 11.62 8.50
N TYR A 242 8.84 10.57 7.98
CA TYR A 242 9.39 9.22 7.92
C TYR A 242 10.70 9.19 7.12
N PHE A 243 10.71 9.75 5.91
CA PHE A 243 11.92 9.84 5.11
C PHE A 243 12.97 10.76 5.74
N GLN A 244 12.58 11.91 6.29
CA GLN A 244 13.51 12.82 6.96
C GLN A 244 14.23 12.16 8.13
N ARG A 245 13.54 11.33 8.91
CA ARG A 245 14.11 10.66 10.11
C ARG A 245 14.95 9.44 9.77
N HIS A 246 14.55 8.72 8.72
CA HIS A 246 14.99 7.33 8.55
C HIS A 246 15.70 7.03 7.23
N ASP A 247 15.96 8.03 6.41
CA ASP A 247 16.74 7.83 5.18
C ASP A 247 18.11 7.21 5.47
N GLY A 248 18.42 6.13 4.75
CA GLY A 248 19.65 5.35 4.93
C GLY A 248 19.67 4.46 6.18
N GLN A 249 18.52 4.24 6.83
CA GLN A 249 18.40 3.42 8.04
C GLN A 249 17.59 2.14 7.80
N ALA A 250 17.80 1.16 8.70
CA ALA A 250 17.00 -0.06 8.82
C ALA A 250 16.04 0.10 10.01
N VAL A 251 14.73 0.07 9.75
CA VAL A 251 13.69 0.50 10.68
C VAL A 251 12.58 -0.54 10.87
N THR A 252 11.64 -0.22 11.75
CA THR A 252 10.52 -1.06 12.14
C THR A 252 9.18 -0.43 11.78
N THR A 253 8.10 -1.20 11.88
CA THR A 253 6.74 -0.68 11.77
C THR A 253 6.43 0.37 12.85
N GLU A 254 7.08 0.30 14.02
CA GLU A 254 6.93 1.28 15.09
C GLU A 254 7.54 2.65 14.72
N ASP A 255 8.66 2.66 13.97
CA ASP A 255 9.28 3.90 13.49
C ASP A 255 8.38 4.61 12.46
N PHE A 256 7.75 3.85 11.58
CA PHE A 256 6.74 4.38 10.64
C PHE A 256 5.53 4.93 11.40
N PHE A 257 4.99 4.15 12.35
CA PHE A 257 3.88 4.58 13.21
C PHE A 257 4.21 5.90 13.92
N ALA A 258 5.41 6.00 14.53
CA ALA A 258 5.84 7.20 15.24
C ALA A 258 5.89 8.43 14.32
N ALA A 259 6.42 8.27 13.10
CA ALA A 259 6.45 9.35 12.12
C ALA A 259 5.03 9.84 11.75
N MET A 260 4.09 8.91 11.51
CA MET A 260 2.71 9.23 11.18
C MET A 260 1.98 9.94 12.33
N SER A 261 2.17 9.46 13.56
CA SER A 261 1.55 10.03 14.77
C SER A 261 2.10 11.42 15.09
N ASP A 262 3.44 11.56 15.10
CA ASP A 262 4.12 12.81 15.48
C ASP A 262 3.82 13.94 14.49
N ALA A 263 3.87 13.65 13.18
CA ALA A 263 3.61 14.64 12.14
C ALA A 263 2.20 15.25 12.21
N ASN A 264 1.26 14.53 12.84
CA ASN A 264 -0.16 14.91 12.87
C ASN A 264 -0.68 15.21 14.27
N SER A 265 0.13 14.99 15.31
CA SER A 265 -0.30 15.14 16.72
C SER A 265 -1.61 14.38 17.01
N THR A 266 -1.78 13.20 16.41
CA THR A 266 -3.02 12.42 16.45
C THR A 266 -2.80 11.09 17.18
N ASN A 267 -3.70 10.75 18.10
CA ASN A 267 -3.67 9.45 18.78
C ASN A 267 -4.25 8.36 17.86
N ILE A 268 -3.37 7.55 17.30
CA ILE A 268 -3.70 6.39 16.48
C ILE A 268 -3.13 5.08 17.07
N GLU A 269 -2.82 5.07 18.38
CA GLU A 269 -2.14 3.97 19.08
C GLU A 269 -2.83 2.61 18.86
N LYS A 270 -4.16 2.58 18.84
CA LYS A 270 -4.93 1.33 18.62
C LYS A 270 -4.74 0.72 17.21
N LEU A 271 -4.17 1.47 16.22
CA LEU A 271 -3.78 0.89 14.92
C LEU A 271 -2.68 -0.16 15.05
N LYS A 272 -1.83 -0.08 16.07
CA LYS A 272 -0.78 -1.08 16.30
C LYS A 272 -1.32 -2.49 16.47
N ARG A 273 -2.57 -2.63 16.91
CA ARG A 273 -3.23 -3.93 17.05
C ARG A 273 -3.40 -4.67 15.72
N TRP A 274 -3.49 -3.93 14.61
CA TRP A 274 -3.57 -4.52 13.27
C TRP A 274 -2.27 -5.21 12.84
N TYR A 275 -1.12 -4.76 13.38
CA TYR A 275 0.15 -5.42 13.13
C TYR A 275 0.31 -6.74 13.89
N SER A 276 -0.38 -6.92 15.01
CA SER A 276 -0.16 -8.03 15.95
C SER A 276 -1.33 -9.01 16.06
N GLN A 277 -2.52 -8.69 15.55
CA GLN A 277 -3.70 -9.56 15.62
C GLN A 277 -4.10 -10.03 14.22
N ALA A 278 -4.12 -11.35 14.01
CA ALA A 278 -4.58 -11.98 12.76
C ALA A 278 -6.12 -12.02 12.67
N GLY A 279 -6.62 -12.35 11.49
CA GLY A 279 -8.05 -12.51 11.23
C GLY A 279 -8.74 -11.21 10.83
N THR A 280 -9.80 -11.34 10.04
CA THR A 280 -10.59 -10.22 9.52
C THR A 280 -11.73 -9.91 10.47
N PRO A 281 -11.80 -8.70 11.07
CA PRO A 281 -12.95 -8.30 11.88
C PRO A 281 -14.23 -8.29 11.06
N ALA A 282 -15.35 -8.72 11.68
CA ALA A 282 -16.68 -8.50 11.13
C ALA A 282 -17.31 -7.28 11.78
N LEU A 283 -17.80 -6.35 10.95
CA LEU A 283 -18.46 -5.13 11.37
C LEU A 283 -19.98 -5.26 11.18
N ASN A 284 -20.75 -4.98 12.24
CA ASN A 284 -22.20 -4.85 12.20
C ASN A 284 -22.60 -3.40 12.43
N ALA A 285 -23.46 -2.86 11.59
CA ALA A 285 -23.96 -1.50 11.67
C ALA A 285 -25.50 -1.53 11.87
N ARG A 286 -25.97 -0.85 12.91
CA ARG A 286 -27.42 -0.69 13.19
C ARG A 286 -27.75 0.77 13.34
N GLY A 287 -28.71 1.23 12.55
CA GLY A 287 -29.23 2.60 12.60
C GLY A 287 -30.60 2.68 13.24
N ALA A 288 -30.82 3.72 14.06
CA ALA A 288 -32.10 4.07 14.64
C ALA A 288 -32.38 5.57 14.44
N TYR A 289 -33.51 5.90 13.83
CA TYR A 289 -33.94 7.28 13.61
C TYR A 289 -35.01 7.68 14.61
N ASP A 290 -34.78 8.81 15.29
CA ASP A 290 -35.75 9.47 16.17
C ASP A 290 -36.30 10.71 15.44
N ALA A 291 -37.60 10.67 15.09
CA ALA A 291 -38.25 11.73 14.33
C ALA A 291 -38.51 12.98 15.20
N ASP A 292 -38.74 12.82 16.51
CA ASP A 292 -39.02 13.92 17.41
C ASP A 292 -37.74 14.69 17.76
N ALA A 293 -36.67 13.94 18.06
CA ALA A 293 -35.34 14.50 18.31
C ALA A 293 -34.58 14.89 17.04
N LYS A 294 -35.04 14.47 15.87
CA LYS A 294 -34.35 14.60 14.57
C LYS A 294 -32.91 14.10 14.63
N THR A 295 -32.72 12.93 15.22
CA THR A 295 -31.41 12.30 15.36
C THR A 295 -31.37 10.94 14.68
N TYR A 296 -30.16 10.55 14.22
CA TYR A 296 -29.91 9.21 13.72
C TYR A 296 -28.74 8.60 14.52
N ALA A 297 -29.05 7.59 15.32
CA ALA A 297 -28.05 6.86 16.10
C ALA A 297 -27.54 5.67 15.29
N LEU A 298 -26.26 5.63 15.00
CA LEU A 298 -25.56 4.54 14.34
C LEU A 298 -24.72 3.78 15.36
N THR A 299 -25.12 2.57 15.69
CA THR A 299 -24.33 1.67 16.55
C THR A 299 -23.49 0.74 15.67
N LEU A 300 -22.18 0.81 15.84
CA LEU A 300 -21.19 -0.05 15.20
C LEU A 300 -20.69 -1.08 16.20
N THR A 301 -20.66 -2.34 15.79
CA THR A 301 -20.16 -3.46 16.61
C THR A 301 -19.17 -4.26 15.81
N GLN A 302 -17.95 -4.46 16.35
CA GLN A 302 -16.94 -5.34 15.76
C GLN A 302 -16.86 -6.68 16.50
N THR A 303 -16.68 -7.75 15.74
CA THR A 303 -16.36 -9.08 16.26
C THR A 303 -15.07 -9.58 15.64
N LEU A 304 -14.20 -10.15 16.46
CA LEU A 304 -12.90 -10.65 16.03
C LEU A 304 -12.92 -12.17 15.99
N PRO A 305 -12.44 -12.80 14.89
CA PRO A 305 -12.38 -14.26 14.82
C PRO A 305 -11.30 -14.83 15.73
N THR A 306 -11.50 -16.05 16.20
CA THR A 306 -10.44 -16.83 16.84
C THR A 306 -9.51 -17.36 15.76
N THR A 307 -8.22 -17.18 15.93
CA THR A 307 -7.15 -17.61 15.01
C THR A 307 -6.03 -18.31 15.77
N ASN A 308 -5.19 -19.06 15.09
CA ASN A 308 -4.13 -19.87 15.71
C ASN A 308 -2.92 -19.06 16.22
N ASP A 309 -2.87 -17.75 15.92
CA ASP A 309 -1.84 -16.83 16.44
C ASP A 309 -1.97 -16.56 17.94
N VAL A 310 -3.15 -16.81 18.51
CA VAL A 310 -3.41 -16.62 19.95
C VAL A 310 -2.90 -17.84 20.73
N LYS A 311 -1.85 -17.63 21.51
CA LYS A 311 -1.26 -18.68 22.38
C LYS A 311 -2.15 -18.93 23.60
N GLY A 312 -3.08 -19.88 23.47
CA GLY A 312 -3.92 -20.37 24.56
C GLY A 312 -5.31 -19.73 24.65
N ALA A 313 -6.26 -20.47 25.24
CA ALA A 313 -7.67 -20.06 25.39
C ALA A 313 -7.91 -18.82 26.29
N ALA A 314 -6.87 -18.28 26.91
CA ALA A 314 -6.92 -17.17 27.85
C ALA A 314 -6.64 -15.79 27.24
N GLU A 315 -6.03 -15.72 26.06
CA GLU A 315 -5.66 -14.47 25.43
C GLU A 315 -6.78 -14.01 24.47
N LYS A 316 -7.56 -13.03 24.93
CA LYS A 316 -8.63 -12.44 24.12
C LYS A 316 -8.04 -11.33 23.24
N LYS A 317 -8.38 -11.33 21.95
CA LYS A 317 -8.09 -10.20 21.07
C LYS A 317 -8.73 -8.91 21.59
N LEU A 318 -8.00 -7.82 21.46
CA LEU A 318 -8.46 -6.49 21.82
C LEU A 318 -9.21 -5.85 20.64
N PRO A 319 -10.19 -4.97 20.89
CA PRO A 319 -10.90 -4.27 19.82
C PRO A 319 -9.92 -3.46 18.98
N GLN A 320 -10.08 -3.50 17.66
CA GLN A 320 -9.23 -2.77 16.74
C GLN A 320 -9.78 -1.36 16.49
N LEU A 321 -8.92 -0.42 16.08
CA LEU A 321 -9.37 0.85 15.53
C LEU A 321 -9.81 0.61 14.10
N ILE A 322 -11.10 0.80 13.80
CA ILE A 322 -11.68 0.66 12.46
C ILE A 322 -12.24 2.02 12.02
N PRO A 323 -11.64 2.68 11.01
CA PRO A 323 -12.25 3.86 10.41
C PRO A 323 -13.41 3.44 9.51
N VAL A 324 -14.60 3.97 9.78
CA VAL A 324 -15.81 3.69 8.98
C VAL A 324 -16.30 5.00 8.37
N ALA A 325 -16.22 5.10 7.04
CA ALA A 325 -16.80 6.24 6.32
C ALA A 325 -18.32 6.06 6.22
N VAL A 326 -19.06 7.08 6.64
CA VAL A 326 -20.53 7.06 6.76
C VAL A 326 -21.12 8.25 6.03
N GLY A 327 -22.09 7.99 5.16
CA GLY A 327 -22.97 8.97 4.54
C GLY A 327 -24.43 8.67 4.87
N LEU A 328 -25.27 9.70 4.92
CA LEU A 328 -26.71 9.58 5.07
C LEU A 328 -27.36 10.07 3.78
N LEU A 329 -28.24 9.24 3.18
CA LEU A 329 -28.97 9.58 1.96
C LEU A 329 -30.43 9.92 2.28
N GLY A 330 -30.95 10.93 1.64
CA GLY A 330 -32.36 11.29 1.67
C GLY A 330 -33.24 10.31 0.92
N ALA A 331 -34.55 10.47 1.03
CA ALA A 331 -35.53 9.65 0.32
C ALA A 331 -35.43 9.80 -1.22
N ASP A 332 -34.88 10.91 -1.67
CA ASP A 332 -34.56 11.22 -3.08
C ASP A 332 -33.23 10.63 -3.56
N GLY A 333 -32.47 9.98 -2.68
CA GLY A 333 -31.15 9.44 -2.96
C GLY A 333 -30.02 10.46 -2.93
N ALA A 334 -30.30 11.72 -2.60
CA ALA A 334 -29.27 12.75 -2.46
C ALA A 334 -28.54 12.66 -1.11
N ASP A 335 -27.28 13.09 -1.09
CA ASP A 335 -26.49 13.20 0.12
C ASP A 335 -27.11 14.21 1.10
N MET A 336 -27.25 13.81 2.35
CA MET A 336 -27.60 14.74 3.43
C MET A 336 -26.35 15.45 3.94
N VAL A 337 -26.44 16.75 4.19
CA VAL A 337 -25.40 17.48 4.90
C VAL A 337 -25.41 17.06 6.36
N LEU A 338 -24.27 16.50 6.83
CA LEU A 338 -24.07 16.03 8.19
C LEU A 338 -23.75 17.21 9.10
N GLY A 339 -24.44 17.23 10.25
CA GLY A 339 -24.22 18.22 11.30
C GLY A 339 -23.26 17.72 12.38
N GLU A 340 -23.55 18.15 13.62
CA GLU A 340 -22.83 17.67 14.81
C GLU A 340 -23.05 16.17 14.99
N ILE A 341 -21.99 15.45 15.36
CA ILE A 341 -22.02 14.02 15.68
C ILE A 341 -21.60 13.86 17.14
N ALA A 342 -22.50 13.39 17.98
CA ALA A 342 -22.18 13.01 19.35
C ALA A 342 -21.63 11.58 19.35
N CYS A 343 -20.45 11.41 19.93
CA CYS A 343 -19.74 10.12 19.97
C CYS A 343 -19.74 9.55 21.38
N GLU A 344 -19.93 8.23 21.51
CA GLU A 344 -19.91 7.53 22.80
C GLU A 344 -18.49 7.21 23.25
N GLY A 345 -18.16 7.47 24.50
CA GLY A 345 -16.84 7.15 25.08
C GLY A 345 -15.70 7.95 24.45
N ASP A 346 -14.64 7.23 24.04
CA ASP A 346 -13.46 7.79 23.35
C ASP A 346 -13.58 7.75 21.82
N ALA A 347 -14.78 7.49 21.30
CA ALA A 347 -15.06 7.53 19.87
C ALA A 347 -14.93 8.95 19.32
N GLU A 348 -14.47 9.05 18.09
CA GLU A 348 -14.35 10.31 17.35
C GLU A 348 -14.98 10.16 15.96
N ALA A 349 -15.49 11.25 15.42
CA ALA A 349 -15.96 11.33 14.05
C ALA A 349 -15.44 12.61 13.40
N THR A 350 -14.90 12.50 12.20
CA THR A 350 -14.37 13.62 11.43
C THR A 350 -15.17 13.78 10.13
N LEU A 351 -15.68 14.98 9.87
CA LEU A 351 -16.39 15.31 8.64
C LEU A 351 -15.40 15.65 7.52
N ASP A 352 -15.74 15.25 6.29
CA ASP A 352 -15.06 15.71 5.10
C ASP A 352 -15.37 17.21 4.81
N SER A 353 -14.70 17.79 3.82
CA SER A 353 -14.88 19.20 3.44
C SER A 353 -16.28 19.53 2.92
N THR A 354 -16.98 18.56 2.35
CA THR A 354 -18.35 18.68 1.83
C THR A 354 -19.41 18.50 2.93
N LYS A 355 -19.00 17.96 4.08
CA LYS A 355 -19.87 17.56 5.19
C LYS A 355 -20.96 16.55 4.78
N THR A 356 -20.67 15.73 3.78
CA THR A 356 -21.58 14.65 3.37
C THR A 356 -21.10 13.27 3.81
N THR A 357 -19.82 13.19 4.21
CA THR A 357 -19.20 11.96 4.73
C THR A 357 -18.54 12.22 6.08
N ALA A 358 -18.79 11.32 7.02
CA ALA A 358 -18.11 11.28 8.31
C ALA A 358 -17.22 10.03 8.39
N VAL A 359 -15.98 10.16 8.85
CA VAL A 359 -15.14 9.03 9.24
C VAL A 359 -15.33 8.80 10.74
N CYS A 360 -16.11 7.77 11.08
CA CYS A 360 -16.34 7.33 12.45
C CYS A 360 -15.21 6.38 12.87
N ARG A 361 -14.53 6.69 13.98
CA ARG A 361 -13.44 5.89 14.54
C ARG A 361 -13.98 4.92 15.58
N LEU A 362 -14.28 3.68 15.15
CA LEU A 362 -14.66 2.63 16.09
C LEU A 362 -13.41 2.13 16.82
N THR A 363 -13.34 2.28 18.14
CA THR A 363 -12.17 1.96 18.98
C THR A 363 -12.45 0.89 20.02
N GLU A 364 -13.72 0.58 20.26
CA GLU A 364 -14.20 -0.44 21.20
C GLU A 364 -15.01 -1.52 20.48
N PHE A 365 -15.41 -2.58 21.17
CA PHE A 365 -16.23 -3.62 20.55
C PHE A 365 -17.58 -3.10 20.06
N THR A 366 -18.17 -2.12 20.76
CA THR A 366 -19.42 -1.48 20.36
C THR A 366 -19.37 -0.01 20.75
N GLN A 367 -19.73 0.88 19.83
CA GLN A 367 -19.86 2.32 20.05
C GLN A 367 -20.98 2.90 19.21
N THR A 368 -21.62 3.97 19.73
CA THR A 368 -22.71 4.67 19.06
C THR A 368 -22.28 6.07 18.64
N PHE A 369 -22.63 6.43 17.39
CA PHE A 369 -22.43 7.74 16.80
C PHE A 369 -23.80 8.35 16.50
N THR A 370 -24.15 9.46 17.16
CA THR A 370 -25.45 10.10 17.02
C THR A 370 -25.34 11.36 16.16
N PHE A 371 -25.85 11.27 14.95
CA PHE A 371 -25.95 12.38 14.00
C PHE A 371 -27.14 13.26 14.41
N LYS A 372 -26.90 14.56 14.63
CA LYS A 372 -27.90 15.54 14.99
C LYS A 372 -28.44 16.28 13.75
N ASN A 373 -29.66 16.84 13.88
CA ASN A 373 -30.33 17.62 12.83
C ASN A 373 -30.57 16.82 11.53
N VAL A 374 -30.91 15.55 11.67
CA VAL A 374 -31.30 14.69 10.55
C VAL A 374 -32.80 14.89 10.27
N PRO A 375 -33.18 15.54 9.13
CA PRO A 375 -34.55 16.04 8.96
C PRO A 375 -35.57 14.93 8.67
N SER A 376 -35.13 13.79 8.14
CA SER A 376 -35.99 12.64 7.83
C SER A 376 -35.20 11.34 8.01
N LYS A 377 -35.91 10.21 8.10
CA LYS A 377 -35.27 8.89 8.19
C LYS A 377 -34.34 8.66 6.99
N PRO A 378 -33.02 8.52 7.20
CA PRO A 378 -32.07 8.36 6.12
C PRO A 378 -31.94 6.90 5.68
N CYS A 379 -31.39 6.70 4.48
CA CYS A 379 -30.72 5.46 4.10
C CYS A 379 -29.23 5.58 4.49
N LEU A 380 -28.73 4.56 5.18
CA LEU A 380 -27.34 4.50 5.61
C LEU A 380 -26.45 3.99 4.47
N LEU A 381 -25.42 4.75 4.12
CA LEU A 381 -24.32 4.33 3.27
C LEU A 381 -23.04 4.29 4.12
N TYR A 382 -22.34 3.17 4.12
CA TYR A 382 -21.08 3.06 4.85
C TYR A 382 -20.07 2.14 4.15
N THR A 383 -18.77 2.39 4.41
CA THR A 383 -17.64 1.57 3.97
C THR A 383 -16.55 1.60 5.04
N SER A 384 -15.85 0.50 5.19
CA SER A 384 -14.75 0.32 6.15
C SER A 384 -13.49 -0.19 5.45
#